data_8d89d4a1fb229840c284f98f911bc461
#
_entry.id   8d89d4a1fb229840c284f98f911bc461
#
_cell.length_a   1.000
_cell.length_b   1.000
_cell.length_c   1.000
_cell.angle_alpha   90.00
_cell.angle_beta   90.00
_cell.angle_gamma   90.00
#
_symmetry.space_group_name_H-M   'P 1'
#
loop_
_entity.id
_entity.type
_entity.pdbx_description
1 polymer ?
#
loop_
_entity_poly.entity_id
_entity_poly.type
_entity_poly.pdbx_seq_one_letter_code
_entity_poly.pdbx_strand_id
1 'polypeptide(L)'
;MANDNVELLRLGRRIQAERKLLGFTQNGFARDCGLNKSHFGGIERGERNLTFVVLCKICKRLRCDIANVTRGIPRSSYVREPPEVMG
;
A
#
# COMPACT_ATOMS: atom_id res chain seq x y z
N MET A 1 15.37 6.78 -14.45
CA MET A 1 15.76 6.64 -13.05
C MET A 1 14.84 5.69 -12.32
N ALA A 2 15.40 4.75 -11.64
CA ALA A 2 14.58 3.84 -10.89
C ALA A 2 13.86 4.60 -9.76
N ASN A 3 12.74 4.05 -9.34
CA ASN A 3 12.01 4.62 -8.22
C ASN A 3 12.78 4.38 -6.94
N ASP A 4 13.18 5.46 -6.29
CA ASP A 4 13.96 5.38 -5.05
C ASP A 4 13.06 5.34 -3.82
N ASN A 5 11.77 5.38 -4.00
CA ASN A 5 10.87 5.43 -2.86
C ASN A 5 10.60 4.03 -2.34
N VAL A 6 11.37 3.65 -1.34
CA VAL A 6 11.28 2.33 -0.74
C VAL A 6 9.92 2.09 -0.11
N GLU A 7 9.34 3.12 0.47
CA GLU A 7 8.03 2.99 1.11
C GLU A 7 6.95 2.66 0.09
N LEU A 8 6.96 3.32 -1.05
CA LEU A 8 5.98 3.04 -2.10
C LEU A 8 6.18 1.64 -2.67
N LEU A 9 7.43 1.24 -2.83
CA LEU A 9 7.72 -0.10 -3.34
C LEU A 9 7.20 -1.17 -2.39
N ARG A 10 7.44 -0.99 -1.09
CA ARG A 10 6.97 -1.96 -0.11
C ARG A 10 5.46 -1.98 -0.01
N LEU A 11 4.85 -0.81 -0.02
CA LEU A 11 3.39 -0.71 0.00
C LEU A 11 2.78 -1.40 -1.22
N GLY A 12 3.33 -1.12 -2.39
CA GLY A 12 2.84 -1.71 -3.61
C GLY A 12 2.92 -3.22 -3.60
N ARG A 13 4.02 -3.76 -3.08
CA ARG A 13 4.19 -5.22 -2.97
C ARG A 13 3.18 -5.83 -2.01
N ARG A 14 2.88 -5.13 -0.92
CA ARG A 14 1.88 -5.61 0.04
C ARG A 14 0.50 -5.63 -0.58
N ILE A 15 0.15 -4.57 -1.30
CA ILE A 15 -1.13 -4.50 -1.99
C ILE A 15 -1.24 -5.64 -2.99
N GLN A 16 -0.18 -5.85 -3.76
CA GLN A 16 -0.18 -6.93 -4.76
C GLN A 16 -0.35 -8.30 -4.10
N ALA A 17 0.36 -8.54 -3.02
CA ALA A 17 0.28 -9.82 -2.32
C ALA A 17 -1.14 -10.08 -1.80
N GLU A 18 -1.76 -9.08 -1.20
CA GLU A 18 -3.12 -9.22 -0.70
C GLU A 18 -4.11 -9.44 -1.83
N ARG A 19 -3.93 -8.71 -2.92
CA ARG A 19 -4.79 -8.89 -4.08
C ARG A 19 -4.72 -10.31 -4.63
N LYS A 20 -3.51 -10.82 -4.79
CA LYS A 20 -3.31 -12.16 -5.31
C LYS A 20 -3.84 -13.23 -4.35
N LEU A 21 -3.66 -13.01 -3.07
CA LEU A 21 -4.17 -13.92 -2.05
C LEU A 21 -5.68 -14.09 -2.16
N LEU A 22 -6.37 -13.01 -2.51
CA LEU A 22 -7.82 -13.04 -2.66
C LEU A 22 -8.27 -13.48 -4.05
N GLY A 23 -7.34 -13.74 -4.95
CA GLY A 23 -7.66 -14.23 -6.28
C GLY A 23 -8.07 -13.16 -7.29
N PHE A 24 -7.85 -11.90 -6.98
CA PHE A 24 -8.20 -10.82 -7.91
C PHE A 24 -7.13 -10.64 -8.98
N THR A 25 -7.57 -10.43 -10.22
CA THR A 25 -6.67 -9.99 -11.27
C THR A 25 -6.37 -8.51 -11.09
N GLN A 26 -5.24 -8.07 -11.61
CA GLN A 26 -4.88 -6.66 -11.51
C GLN A 26 -5.91 -5.77 -12.19
N ASN A 27 -6.32 -6.15 -13.40
CA ASN A 27 -7.27 -5.36 -14.16
C ASN A 27 -8.64 -5.31 -13.48
N GLY A 28 -9.15 -6.45 -13.04
CA GLY A 28 -10.44 -6.51 -12.37
C GLY A 28 -10.45 -5.73 -11.07
N PHE A 29 -9.38 -5.87 -10.30
CA PHE A 29 -9.28 -5.16 -9.03
C PHE A 29 -9.22 -3.64 -9.24
N ALA A 30 -8.41 -3.20 -10.21
CA ALA A 30 -8.30 -1.78 -10.52
C ALA A 30 -9.67 -1.21 -10.88
N ARG A 31 -10.38 -1.91 -11.74
CA ARG A 31 -11.73 -1.48 -12.16
C ARG A 31 -12.65 -1.36 -10.96
N ASP A 32 -12.61 -2.33 -10.07
CA ASP A 32 -13.48 -2.32 -8.88
C ASP A 32 -13.15 -1.17 -7.94
N CYS A 33 -11.90 -0.71 -7.96
CA CYS A 33 -11.48 0.44 -7.15
C CYS A 33 -11.70 1.77 -7.86
N GLY A 34 -12.20 1.74 -9.09
CA GLY A 34 -12.37 2.97 -9.86
C GLY A 34 -11.07 3.54 -10.38
N LEU A 35 -10.05 2.70 -10.52
CA LEU A 35 -8.74 3.11 -11.02
C LEU A 35 -8.49 2.45 -12.36
N ASN A 36 -7.75 3.14 -13.24
CA ASN A 36 -7.38 2.46 -14.46
C ASN A 36 -6.23 1.50 -14.19
N LYS A 37 -6.12 0.51 -15.06
CA LYS A 37 -5.14 -0.56 -14.90
C LYS A 37 -3.71 -0.04 -14.84
N SER A 38 -3.40 0.91 -15.70
CA SER A 38 -2.04 1.46 -15.78
C SER A 38 -1.67 2.15 -14.49
N HIS A 39 -2.58 2.94 -13.95
CA HIS A 39 -2.35 3.65 -12.69
C HIS A 39 -2.18 2.65 -11.54
N PHE A 40 -3.08 1.69 -11.45
CA PHE A 40 -3.02 0.70 -10.38
C PHE A 40 -1.76 -0.15 -10.48
N GLY A 41 -1.39 -0.54 -11.71
CA GLY A 41 -0.15 -1.27 -11.91
C GLY A 41 1.06 -0.48 -11.44
N GLY A 42 1.05 0.83 -11.69
CA GLY A 42 2.11 1.71 -11.19
C GLY A 42 2.16 1.74 -9.67
N ILE A 43 0.99 1.72 -9.03
CA ILE A 43 0.93 1.67 -7.56
C ILE A 43 1.58 0.37 -7.07
N GLU A 44 1.25 -0.76 -7.68
CA GLU A 44 1.80 -2.04 -7.25
C GLU A 44 3.31 -2.12 -7.46
N ARG A 45 3.83 -1.44 -8.48
CA ARG A 45 5.27 -1.43 -8.73
C ARG A 45 6.00 -0.37 -7.90
N GLY A 46 5.27 0.42 -7.11
CA GLY A 46 5.88 1.45 -6.31
C GLY A 46 6.29 2.68 -7.09
N GLU A 47 5.73 2.84 -8.29
CA GLU A 47 6.08 3.93 -9.20
C GLU A 47 5.14 5.11 -9.10
N ARG A 48 4.01 4.93 -8.43
CA ARG A 48 2.99 5.95 -8.32
C ARG A 48 2.71 6.25 -6.86
N ASN A 49 2.71 7.52 -6.54
CA ASN A 49 2.24 7.95 -5.24
C ASN A 49 0.73 7.82 -5.21
N LEU A 50 0.18 7.56 -4.04
CA LEU A 50 -1.26 7.45 -3.91
C LEU A 50 -1.71 8.24 -2.69
N THR A 51 -2.92 8.76 -2.78
CA THR A 51 -3.47 9.50 -1.67
C THR A 51 -3.98 8.53 -0.61
N PHE A 52 -4.15 9.04 0.58
CA PHE A 52 -4.72 8.23 1.64
C PHE A 52 -6.12 7.72 1.27
N VAL A 53 -6.90 8.57 0.59
CA VAL A 53 -8.24 8.17 0.17
C VAL A 53 -8.20 7.00 -0.80
N VAL A 54 -7.28 7.03 -1.75
CA VAL A 54 -7.11 5.93 -2.70
C VAL A 54 -6.67 4.67 -1.97
N LEU A 55 -5.77 4.80 -1.01
CA LEU A 55 -5.33 3.66 -0.22
C LEU A 55 -6.51 3.06 0.55
N CYS A 56 -7.37 3.89 1.11
CA CYS A 56 -8.57 3.42 1.78
C CYS A 56 -9.49 2.65 0.82
N LYS A 57 -9.66 3.14 -0.40
CA LYS A 57 -10.48 2.43 -1.40
C LYS A 57 -9.92 1.05 -1.69
N ILE A 58 -8.60 0.98 -1.83
CA ILE A 58 -7.94 -0.29 -2.09
C ILE A 58 -8.14 -1.24 -0.92
N CYS A 59 -7.92 -0.77 0.30
CA CYS A 59 -8.07 -1.61 1.48
C CYS A 59 -9.51 -2.05 1.71
N LYS A 60 -10.48 -1.20 1.41
CA LYS A 60 -11.88 -1.60 1.49
C LYS A 60 -12.15 -2.79 0.57
N ARG A 61 -11.62 -2.72 -0.64
CA ARG A 61 -11.82 -3.81 -1.59
C ARG A 61 -11.08 -5.06 -1.19
N LEU A 62 -9.93 -4.91 -0.54
CA LEU A 62 -9.17 -6.03 -0.01
C LEU A 62 -9.76 -6.55 1.30
N ARG A 63 -10.73 -5.84 1.85
CA ARG A 63 -11.36 -6.19 3.14
C ARG A 63 -10.34 -6.27 4.26
N CYS A 64 -9.45 -5.30 4.29
CA CYS A 64 -8.42 -5.25 5.31
C CYS A 64 -8.23 -3.82 5.81
N ASP A 65 -7.55 -3.70 6.91
CA ASP A 65 -7.20 -2.40 7.47
C ASP A 65 -5.98 -1.84 6.76
N ILE A 66 -5.80 -0.53 6.87
CA ILE A 66 -4.60 0.11 6.37
C ILE A 66 -3.36 -0.57 6.96
N ALA A 67 -3.44 -0.98 8.22
CA ALA A 67 -2.31 -1.63 8.89
C ALA A 67 -1.83 -2.89 8.16
N ASN A 68 -2.73 -3.59 7.50
CA ASN A 68 -2.36 -4.82 6.81
C ASN A 68 -1.36 -4.58 5.69
N VAL A 69 -1.43 -3.42 5.06
CA VAL A 69 -0.54 -3.13 3.93
C VAL A 69 0.58 -2.17 4.32
N THR A 70 0.52 -1.55 5.48
CA THR A 70 1.52 -0.57 5.90
C THR A 70 2.39 -1.04 7.06
N ARG A 71 2.15 -2.22 7.59
CA ARG A 71 2.91 -2.72 8.74
C ARG A 71 4.39 -2.69 8.44
N GLY A 72 5.15 -2.07 9.34
CA GLY A 72 6.58 -1.95 9.16
C GLY A 72 7.01 -0.88 8.18
N ILE A 73 6.10 -0.02 7.77
CA ILE A 73 6.40 1.09 6.86
C ILE A 73 6.13 2.39 7.60
N PRO A 74 7.07 3.32 7.58
CA PRO A 74 8.41 3.21 7.00
C PRO A 74 9.30 2.33 7.87
N ARG A 75 10.22 1.64 7.24
CA ARG A 75 11.15 0.85 7.99
C ARG A 75 12.15 1.76 8.69
N SER A 76 12.28 1.54 9.97
CA SER A 76 13.19 2.35 10.77
C SER A 76 14.36 1.51 11.20
N SER A 77 15.54 2.10 11.17
CA SER A 77 16.74 1.44 11.67
C SER A 77 16.98 1.75 13.15
N TYR A 78 16.10 2.49 13.74
CA TYR A 78 16.22 2.82 15.16
C TYR A 78 14.93 2.52 15.87
N VAL A 79 15.03 2.30 17.16
CA VAL A 79 13.85 2.08 17.98
C VAL A 79 13.36 3.43 18.46
N ARG A 80 12.10 3.67 18.21
CA ARG A 80 11.50 4.89 18.70
C ARG A 80 11.29 4.79 20.21
N GLU A 81 11.80 5.76 20.91
CA GLU A 81 11.57 5.79 22.34
C GLU A 81 10.11 6.16 22.60
N PRO A 82 9.49 5.50 23.57
CA PRO A 82 8.13 5.88 23.91
C PRO A 82 8.13 7.29 24.47
N PRO A 83 7.06 8.03 24.23
CA PRO A 83 6.97 9.36 24.77
C PRO A 83 6.98 9.29 26.29
N GLU A 84 7.59 10.29 26.91
CA GLU A 84 7.57 10.35 28.34
C GLU A 84 6.15 10.41 28.82
N VAL A 85 5.88 9.58 29.80
CA VAL A 85 4.56 9.59 30.39
C VAL A 85 4.45 10.79 31.29
N MET A 86 3.49 11.61 30.99
CA MET A 86 3.28 12.80 31.77
C MET A 86 2.44 12.47 32.98
N GLY A 87 3.07 12.46 34.03
CA GLY A 87 2.39 12.31 35.30
C GLY A 87 1.75 11.06 35.51
#